data_a5366ac634fbb6c7f0d40697729ac27e
#
_entry.id   a5366ac634fbb6c7f0d40697729ac27e
#
_cell.length_a   1.000
_cell.length_b   1.000
_cell.length_c   1.000
_cell.angle_alpha   90.00
_cell.angle_beta   90.00
_cell.angle_gamma   90.00
#
_symmetry.space_group_name_H-M   'P 1'
#
loop_
_entity.id
_entity.type
_entity.pdbx_description
1 polymer ?
#
loop_
_entity_poly.entity_id
_entity_poly.type
_entity_poly.pdbx_seq_one_letter_code
_entity_poly.pdbx_strand_id
1 'polypeptide(L)'
;LERILSFFNIKGCKVYITPTLMHQYYLVSNPQNNEITLTIILGLQSIQNGYITFTTSELQQEMLFTTLMNHCLELSLLPFQRNIEKLSGLWPSIKDSMHQDKIETWPKAFQEHLRIGLLYKLFQESYTINLYQQKTESGYQYLPFTAGVIEEYLRQRTFFQSFDSLMTKVLIRFSKYSS
;
A
#
# COMPACT_ATOMS: atom_id res chain seq x y z
N LEU A 1 1.11 -3.44 -11.62
CA LEU A 1 1.92 -2.24 -11.49
C LEU A 1 1.13 -0.99 -11.89
N GLU A 2 0.61 -0.93 -13.13
CA GLU A 2 -0.14 0.22 -13.67
C GLU A 2 -1.30 0.65 -12.79
N ARG A 3 -2.06 -0.29 -12.21
CA ARG A 3 -3.17 0.03 -11.30
C ARG A 3 -2.71 0.81 -10.07
N ILE A 4 -1.57 0.45 -9.47
CA ILE A 4 -1.00 1.16 -8.31
C ILE A 4 -0.55 2.56 -8.76
N LEU A 5 0.25 2.65 -9.82
CA LEU A 5 0.77 3.92 -10.30
C LEU A 5 -0.34 4.89 -10.66
N SER A 6 -1.35 4.42 -11.40
CA SER A 6 -2.53 5.21 -11.76
C SER A 6 -3.34 5.63 -10.53
N PHE A 7 -3.49 4.76 -9.54
CA PHE A 7 -4.23 5.07 -8.31
C PHE A 7 -3.59 6.23 -7.54
N PHE A 8 -2.26 6.24 -7.44
CA PHE A 8 -1.51 7.30 -6.76
C PHE A 8 -1.13 8.48 -7.67
N ASN A 9 -1.63 8.50 -8.91
CA ASN A 9 -1.31 9.54 -9.90
C ASN A 9 0.20 9.70 -10.14
N ILE A 10 0.94 8.58 -10.12
CA ILE A 10 2.38 8.55 -10.39
C ILE A 10 2.58 8.60 -11.90
N LYS A 11 3.14 9.70 -12.40
CA LYS A 11 3.28 9.96 -13.85
C LYS A 11 4.50 9.29 -14.49
N GLY A 12 5.51 8.99 -13.71
CA GLY A 12 6.75 8.39 -14.21
C GLY A 12 7.16 7.16 -13.40
N CYS A 13 7.44 6.05 -14.08
CA CYS A 13 8.06 4.88 -13.49
C CYS A 13 9.25 4.44 -14.36
N LYS A 14 10.45 4.42 -13.76
CA LYS A 14 11.64 3.89 -14.42
C LYS A 14 11.98 2.55 -13.77
N VAL A 15 12.10 1.52 -14.61
CA VAL A 15 12.50 0.19 -14.16
C VAL A 15 13.93 -0.05 -14.65
N TYR A 16 14.86 -0.22 -13.72
CA TYR A 16 16.22 -0.62 -14.01
C TYR A 16 16.40 -2.09 -13.66
N ILE A 17 17.00 -2.82 -14.59
CA ILE A 17 17.34 -4.21 -14.43
C ILE A 17 18.84 -4.28 -14.23
N THR A 18 19.29 -4.77 -13.06
CA THR A 18 20.73 -4.93 -12.79
C THR A 18 21.11 -6.40 -12.86
N PRO A 19 22.29 -6.75 -13.43
CA PRO A 19 22.76 -8.13 -13.52
C PRO A 19 23.26 -8.69 -12.17
N THR A 20 22.81 -8.16 -11.05
CA THR A 20 23.22 -8.65 -9.74
C THR A 20 22.35 -9.82 -9.31
N LEU A 21 22.98 -10.87 -8.77
CA LEU A 21 22.30 -12.08 -8.25
C LEU A 21 21.49 -11.85 -6.96
N MET A 22 21.37 -10.62 -6.49
CA MET A 22 20.61 -10.30 -5.29
C MET A 22 19.16 -10.01 -5.64
N HIS A 23 18.25 -10.78 -5.05
CA HIS A 23 16.81 -10.57 -5.08
C HIS A 23 16.38 -9.34 -4.23
N GLN A 24 16.95 -8.17 -4.52
CA GLN A 24 16.63 -6.96 -3.79
C GLN A 24 15.93 -5.97 -4.73
N TYR A 25 14.82 -5.43 -4.24
CA TYR A 25 14.11 -4.35 -4.87
C TYR A 25 14.49 -3.05 -4.17
N TYR A 26 14.97 -2.08 -4.93
CA TYR A 26 15.19 -0.73 -4.42
C TYR A 26 14.17 0.20 -5.05
N LEU A 27 13.46 0.93 -4.21
CA LEU A 27 12.54 1.96 -4.65
C LEU A 27 13.15 3.31 -4.29
N VAL A 28 13.37 4.13 -5.30
CA VAL A 28 13.84 5.51 -5.11
C VAL A 28 12.79 6.43 -5.66
N SER A 29 12.28 7.32 -4.82
CA SER A 29 11.41 8.40 -5.26
C SER A 29 12.19 9.69 -5.38
N ASN A 30 11.99 10.42 -6.46
CA ASN A 30 12.50 11.77 -6.60
C ASN A 30 11.31 12.72 -6.78
N PRO A 31 10.89 13.48 -5.75
CA PRO A 31 9.82 14.46 -5.87
C PRO A 31 10.40 15.71 -6.56
N GLN A 32 10.26 15.79 -7.87
CA GLN A 32 10.50 17.00 -8.63
C GLN A 32 9.16 17.50 -9.20
N ASN A 33 8.87 18.79 -9.00
CA ASN A 33 7.71 19.48 -9.60
C ASN A 33 6.33 18.86 -9.29
N ASN A 34 6.08 18.36 -8.08
CA ASN A 34 4.86 17.61 -7.73
C ASN A 34 4.67 16.31 -8.53
N GLU A 35 5.68 15.81 -9.20
CA GLU A 35 5.67 14.54 -9.88
C GLU A 35 6.53 13.53 -9.11
N ILE A 36 5.95 12.41 -8.74
CA ILE A 36 6.71 11.31 -8.15
C ILE A 36 7.22 10.44 -9.29
N THR A 37 8.55 10.38 -9.45
CA THR A 37 9.18 9.39 -10.33
C THR A 37 9.61 8.21 -9.46
N LEU A 38 9.04 7.05 -9.74
CA LEU A 38 9.41 5.81 -9.08
C LEU A 38 10.49 5.10 -9.89
N THR A 39 11.60 4.78 -9.26
CA THR A 39 12.66 3.95 -9.84
C THR A 39 12.64 2.58 -9.18
N ILE A 40 12.37 1.55 -9.96
CA ILE A 40 12.39 0.16 -9.51
C ILE A 40 13.68 -0.48 -10.04
N ILE A 41 14.50 -1.01 -9.14
CA ILE A 41 15.70 -1.74 -9.49
C ILE A 41 15.43 -3.22 -9.23
N LEU A 42 15.38 -4.01 -10.30
CA LEU A 42 15.16 -5.45 -10.24
C LEU A 42 16.49 -6.19 -10.41
N GLY A 43 16.78 -7.10 -9.48
CA GLY A 43 17.88 -8.06 -9.66
C GLY A 43 17.52 -9.15 -10.68
N LEU A 44 18.49 -9.65 -11.43
CA LEU A 44 18.34 -10.79 -12.33
C LEU A 44 18.04 -12.07 -11.55
N GLN A 45 17.00 -12.80 -11.96
CA GLN A 45 16.58 -14.01 -11.27
C GLN A 45 17.02 -15.31 -11.93
N SER A 46 17.11 -15.35 -13.26
CA SER A 46 17.67 -16.51 -13.97
C SER A 46 18.07 -16.18 -15.39
N ILE A 47 19.01 -16.97 -15.92
CA ILE A 47 19.34 -16.99 -17.34
C ILE A 47 18.93 -18.36 -17.87
N GLN A 48 17.95 -18.42 -18.76
CA GLN A 48 17.55 -19.64 -19.44
C GLN A 48 17.80 -19.51 -20.93
N ASN A 49 18.54 -20.48 -21.49
CA ASN A 49 18.91 -20.51 -22.92
C ASN A 49 19.58 -19.23 -23.46
N GLY A 50 20.38 -18.56 -22.63
CA GLY A 50 21.07 -17.32 -23.01
C GLY A 50 20.18 -16.07 -22.96
N TYR A 51 18.90 -16.21 -22.61
CA TYR A 51 17.99 -15.08 -22.43
C TYR A 51 17.76 -14.80 -20.93
N ILE A 52 17.68 -13.53 -20.61
CA ILE A 52 17.31 -13.07 -19.28
C ILE A 52 15.81 -13.31 -19.13
N THR A 53 15.43 -14.24 -18.27
CA THR A 53 14.02 -14.50 -17.97
C THR A 53 13.67 -13.93 -16.60
N PHE A 54 12.63 -13.14 -16.56
CA PHE A 54 11.99 -12.64 -15.34
C PHE A 54 10.81 -13.54 -15.01
N THR A 55 11.06 -14.75 -14.55
CA THR A 55 10.01 -15.57 -13.92
C THR A 55 9.85 -15.08 -12.50
N THR A 56 8.92 -14.19 -12.28
CA THR A 56 8.48 -13.84 -10.93
C THR A 56 7.59 -14.96 -10.41
N SER A 57 8.01 -15.64 -9.35
CA SER A 57 7.08 -16.48 -8.58
C SER A 57 5.96 -15.59 -8.01
N GLU A 58 4.80 -16.19 -7.70
CA GLU A 58 3.69 -15.46 -7.05
C GLU A 58 4.16 -14.71 -5.81
N LEU A 59 5.02 -15.34 -4.99
CA LEU A 59 5.62 -14.73 -3.80
C LEU A 59 6.43 -13.46 -4.13
N GLN A 60 7.16 -13.45 -5.22
CA GLN A 60 7.95 -12.28 -5.64
C GLN A 60 7.08 -11.16 -6.16
N GLN A 61 5.99 -11.49 -6.86
CA GLN A 61 5.00 -10.49 -7.28
C GLN A 61 4.32 -9.88 -6.07
N GLU A 62 3.93 -10.69 -5.09
CA GLU A 62 3.35 -10.24 -3.83
C GLU A 62 4.30 -9.29 -3.09
N MET A 63 5.57 -9.66 -2.94
CA MET A 63 6.59 -8.82 -2.31
C MET A 63 6.77 -7.49 -3.04
N LEU A 64 6.83 -7.51 -4.38
CA LEU A 64 6.97 -6.29 -5.19
C LEU A 64 5.76 -5.37 -5.01
N PHE A 65 4.54 -5.90 -5.12
CA PHE A 65 3.32 -5.10 -4.97
C PHE A 65 3.16 -4.55 -3.56
N THR A 66 3.49 -5.33 -2.54
CA THR A 66 3.49 -4.91 -1.15
C THR A 66 4.48 -3.77 -0.90
N THR A 67 5.72 -3.92 -1.38
CA THR A 67 6.78 -2.91 -1.23
C THR A 67 6.42 -1.63 -1.96
N LEU A 68 5.93 -1.74 -3.19
CA LEU A 68 5.48 -0.60 -3.98
C LEU A 68 4.32 0.15 -3.31
N MET A 69 3.32 -0.59 -2.84
CA MET A 69 2.17 -0.01 -2.15
C MET A 69 2.59 0.72 -0.88
N ASN A 70 3.48 0.12 -0.07
CA ASN A 70 4.03 0.76 1.12
C ASN A 70 4.71 2.08 0.79
N HIS A 71 5.59 2.07 -0.21
CA HIS A 71 6.32 3.28 -0.59
C HIS A 71 5.40 4.40 -1.10
N CYS A 72 4.44 4.04 -1.96
CA CYS A 72 3.44 5.00 -2.44
C CYS A 72 2.61 5.58 -1.29
N LEU A 73 2.21 4.72 -0.32
CA LEU A 73 1.46 5.16 0.86
C LEU A 73 2.30 6.08 1.75
N GLU A 74 3.55 5.72 2.06
CA GLU A 74 4.45 6.56 2.88
C GLU A 74 4.53 7.97 2.33
N LEU A 75 4.78 8.12 1.03
CA LEU A 75 4.87 9.43 0.39
C LEU A 75 3.53 10.17 0.39
N SER A 76 2.44 9.47 0.05
CA SER A 76 1.12 10.07 -0.09
C SER A 76 0.46 10.40 1.26
N LEU A 77 0.89 9.78 2.36
CA LEU A 77 0.38 10.05 3.71
C LEU A 77 1.07 11.21 4.41
N LEU A 78 2.23 11.66 3.92
CA LEU A 78 2.98 12.78 4.53
C LEU A 78 2.11 14.02 4.81
N PRO A 79 1.27 14.51 3.87
CA PRO A 79 0.42 15.66 4.12
C PRO A 79 -0.65 15.44 5.21
N PHE A 80 -0.99 14.18 5.49
CA PHE A 80 -2.08 13.80 6.39
C PHE A 80 -1.62 13.39 7.79
N GLN A 81 -0.32 13.34 8.06
CA GLN A 81 0.24 12.82 9.33
C GLN A 81 -0.43 13.41 10.57
N ARG A 82 -0.56 14.74 10.64
CA ARG A 82 -1.20 15.43 11.79
C ARG A 82 -2.66 15.00 11.98
N ASN A 83 -3.39 14.74 10.91
CA ASN A 83 -4.78 14.33 10.99
C ASN A 83 -4.89 12.85 11.41
N ILE A 84 -3.95 12.01 10.98
CA ILE A 84 -3.85 10.62 11.41
C ILE A 84 -3.52 10.55 12.91
N GLU A 85 -2.58 11.36 13.38
CA GLU A 85 -2.19 11.43 14.80
C GLU A 85 -3.37 11.84 15.71
N LYS A 86 -4.27 12.72 15.26
CA LYS A 86 -5.48 13.10 16.02
C LYS A 86 -6.44 11.92 16.27
N LEU A 87 -6.33 10.85 15.48
CA LEU A 87 -7.10 9.63 15.63
C LEU A 87 -6.42 8.59 16.55
N SER A 88 -5.34 8.96 17.24
CA SER A 88 -4.58 8.05 18.11
C SER A 88 -5.40 7.48 19.28
N GLY A 89 -6.55 8.10 19.62
CA GLY A 89 -7.50 7.54 20.57
C GLY A 89 -8.06 6.16 20.19
N LEU A 90 -7.95 5.77 18.91
CA LEU A 90 -8.33 4.44 18.41
C LEU A 90 -7.26 3.37 18.67
N TRP A 91 -6.01 3.78 18.97
CA TRP A 91 -4.88 2.87 19.16
C TRP A 91 -5.07 1.82 20.25
N PRO A 92 -5.58 2.17 21.46
CA PRO A 92 -5.70 1.21 22.55
C PRO A 92 -6.53 -0.03 22.19
N SER A 93 -7.54 0.12 21.32
CA SER A 93 -8.44 -0.98 20.96
C SER A 93 -7.81 -2.04 20.03
N ILE A 94 -6.71 -1.73 19.35
CA ILE A 94 -6.03 -2.63 18.39
C ILE A 94 -4.58 -2.93 18.76
N LYS A 95 -4.06 -2.27 19.80
CA LYS A 95 -2.63 -2.30 20.15
C LYS A 95 -2.09 -3.73 20.28
N ASP A 96 -2.79 -4.60 20.96
CA ASP A 96 -2.31 -5.95 21.24
C ASP A 96 -2.20 -6.80 19.95
N SER A 97 -3.18 -6.66 19.05
CA SER A 97 -3.14 -7.32 17.74
C SER A 97 -2.01 -6.78 16.87
N MET A 98 -1.79 -5.47 16.90
CA MET A 98 -0.75 -4.81 16.10
C MET A 98 0.66 -5.16 16.57
N HIS A 99 0.88 -5.30 17.88
CA HIS A 99 2.18 -5.69 18.44
C HIS A 99 2.65 -7.07 17.99
N GLN A 100 1.74 -8.00 17.71
CA GLN A 100 2.07 -9.31 17.16
C GLN A 100 2.78 -9.19 15.79
N ASP A 101 2.42 -8.18 15.01
CA ASP A 101 3.02 -7.87 13.72
C ASP A 101 4.13 -6.79 13.82
N LYS A 102 4.64 -6.52 15.02
CA LYS A 102 5.69 -5.51 15.29
C LYS A 102 5.30 -4.09 14.87
N ILE A 103 4.01 -3.78 14.88
CA ILE A 103 3.47 -2.45 14.65
C ILE A 103 3.27 -1.79 16.01
N GLU A 104 4.02 -0.72 16.28
CA GLU A 104 4.12 -0.11 17.60
C GLU A 104 3.40 1.22 17.73
N THR A 105 2.90 1.78 16.63
CA THR A 105 2.32 3.13 16.63
C THR A 105 1.04 3.17 15.80
N TRP A 106 0.12 4.07 16.19
CA TRP A 106 -1.11 4.30 15.46
C TRP A 106 -0.90 4.70 13.97
N PRO A 107 0.02 5.61 13.62
CA PRO A 107 0.24 5.96 12.21
C PRO A 107 0.65 4.76 11.36
N LYS A 108 1.51 3.87 11.88
CA LYS A 108 1.89 2.64 11.20
C LYS A 108 0.71 1.66 11.08
N ALA A 109 -0.09 1.52 12.14
CA ALA A 109 -1.29 0.69 12.10
C ALA A 109 -2.31 1.22 11.07
N PHE A 110 -2.53 2.52 11.04
CA PHE A 110 -3.41 3.16 10.06
C PHE A 110 -2.93 2.92 8.62
N GLN A 111 -1.63 3.12 8.36
CA GLN A 111 -1.01 2.82 7.07
C GLN A 111 -1.20 1.35 6.67
N GLU A 112 -1.02 0.43 7.61
CA GLU A 112 -1.15 -1.00 7.36
C GLU A 112 -2.60 -1.40 7.02
N HIS A 113 -3.60 -0.84 7.72
CA HIS A 113 -5.01 -1.04 7.39
C HIS A 113 -5.34 -0.52 5.98
N LEU A 114 -4.81 0.67 5.61
CA LEU A 114 -4.96 1.21 4.26
C LEU A 114 -4.29 0.32 3.22
N ARG A 115 -3.07 -0.15 3.48
CA ARG A 115 -2.30 -1.00 2.57
C ARG A 115 -3.06 -2.28 2.23
N ILE A 116 -3.49 -3.01 3.25
CA ILE A 116 -4.20 -4.28 3.07
C ILE A 116 -5.55 -4.04 2.39
N GLY A 117 -6.28 -3.02 2.82
CA GLY A 117 -7.56 -2.65 2.21
C GLY A 117 -7.44 -2.29 0.74
N LEU A 118 -6.41 -1.53 0.36
CA LEU A 118 -6.13 -1.17 -1.04
C LEU A 118 -5.70 -2.39 -1.86
N LEU A 119 -4.78 -3.21 -1.35
CA LEU A 119 -4.37 -4.45 -2.03
C LEU A 119 -5.58 -5.34 -2.30
N TYR A 120 -6.41 -5.57 -1.29
CA TYR A 120 -7.63 -6.38 -1.42
C TYR A 120 -8.62 -5.81 -2.45
N LYS A 121 -8.87 -4.49 -2.43
CA LYS A 121 -9.87 -3.88 -3.32
C LYS A 121 -9.37 -3.60 -4.74
N LEU A 122 -8.07 -3.38 -4.93
CA LEU A 122 -7.51 -3.11 -6.25
C LEU A 122 -7.19 -4.38 -7.04
N PHE A 123 -6.76 -5.45 -6.38
CA PHE A 123 -6.27 -6.64 -7.08
C PHE A 123 -7.25 -7.81 -7.06
N GLN A 124 -7.90 -8.09 -5.93
CA GLN A 124 -8.86 -9.20 -5.76
C GLN A 124 -8.27 -10.57 -6.16
N GLU A 125 -6.96 -10.74 -6.00
CA GLU A 125 -6.26 -11.98 -6.26
C GLU A 125 -6.26 -12.87 -5.01
N SER A 126 -6.03 -14.17 -5.19
CA SER A 126 -6.10 -15.14 -4.09
C SER A 126 -5.24 -14.74 -2.89
N TYR A 127 -4.02 -14.27 -3.12
CA TYR A 127 -3.13 -13.86 -2.03
C TYR A 127 -3.63 -12.60 -1.30
N THR A 128 -4.21 -11.62 -2.00
CA THR A 128 -4.76 -10.40 -1.36
C THR A 128 -6.02 -10.69 -0.57
N ILE A 129 -6.84 -11.63 -1.03
CA ILE A 129 -8.04 -12.11 -0.32
C ILE A 129 -7.61 -12.85 0.93
N ASN A 130 -6.66 -13.78 0.84
CA ASN A 130 -6.15 -14.55 1.97
C ASN A 130 -5.49 -13.63 3.02
N LEU A 131 -4.67 -12.68 2.59
CA LEU A 131 -4.05 -11.69 3.48
C LEU A 131 -5.13 -10.89 4.24
N TYR A 132 -6.14 -10.39 3.53
CA TYR A 132 -7.23 -9.64 4.14
C TYR A 132 -7.99 -10.48 5.18
N GLN A 133 -8.35 -11.72 4.86
CA GLN A 133 -9.06 -12.62 5.77
C GLN A 133 -8.22 -12.92 7.00
N GLN A 134 -6.97 -13.36 6.82
CA GLN A 134 -6.03 -13.66 7.91
C GLN A 134 -5.87 -12.47 8.86
N LYS A 135 -5.68 -11.26 8.34
CA LYS A 135 -5.49 -10.08 9.17
C LYS A 135 -6.77 -9.65 9.88
N THR A 136 -7.93 -9.80 9.25
CA THR A 136 -9.21 -9.56 9.92
C THR A 136 -9.42 -10.52 11.09
N GLU A 137 -9.12 -11.81 10.91
CA GLU A 137 -9.21 -12.83 11.95
C GLU A 137 -8.20 -12.62 13.08
N SER A 138 -7.01 -12.08 12.77
CA SER A 138 -5.98 -11.77 13.76
C SER A 138 -6.20 -10.45 14.53
N GLY A 139 -7.36 -9.80 14.39
CA GLY A 139 -7.75 -8.66 15.20
C GLY A 139 -7.48 -7.29 14.61
N TYR A 140 -7.30 -7.19 13.30
CA TYR A 140 -7.28 -5.92 12.58
C TYR A 140 -8.69 -5.33 12.45
N GLN A 141 -9.29 -4.95 13.58
CA GLN A 141 -10.71 -4.61 13.67
C GLN A 141 -11.19 -3.46 12.77
N TYR A 142 -10.30 -2.54 12.39
CA TYR A 142 -10.64 -1.44 11.47
C TYR A 142 -10.42 -1.79 10.00
N LEU A 143 -9.92 -3.00 9.69
CA LEU A 143 -9.66 -3.40 8.31
C LEU A 143 -10.95 -3.55 7.48
N PRO A 144 -12.03 -4.19 7.96
CA PRO A 144 -13.29 -4.25 7.23
C PRO A 144 -13.90 -2.87 6.96
N PHE A 145 -13.81 -1.98 7.96
CA PHE A 145 -14.27 -0.60 7.82
C PHE A 145 -13.47 0.15 6.76
N THR A 146 -12.13 0.08 6.82
CA THR A 146 -11.23 0.72 5.85
C THR A 146 -11.49 0.21 4.43
N ALA A 147 -11.60 -1.11 4.26
CA ALA A 147 -11.92 -1.73 2.98
C ALA A 147 -13.28 -1.27 2.43
N GLY A 148 -14.28 -1.11 3.29
CA GLY A 148 -15.60 -0.59 2.91
C GLY A 148 -15.55 0.85 2.41
N VAL A 149 -14.77 1.73 3.07
CA VAL A 149 -14.59 3.12 2.63
C VAL A 149 -13.84 3.18 1.28
N ILE A 150 -12.82 2.35 1.11
CA ILE A 150 -12.08 2.24 -0.16
C ILE A 150 -13.02 1.75 -1.27
N GLU A 151 -13.83 0.74 -1.03
CA GLU A 151 -14.78 0.21 -2.00
C GLU A 151 -15.81 1.29 -2.43
N GLU A 152 -16.38 1.99 -1.47
CA GLU A 152 -17.31 3.09 -1.74
C GLU A 152 -16.64 4.18 -2.59
N TYR A 153 -15.39 4.53 -2.26
CA TYR A 153 -14.61 5.49 -3.04
C TYR A 153 -14.37 5.00 -4.47
N LEU A 154 -13.94 3.74 -4.64
CA LEU A 154 -13.65 3.17 -5.96
C LEU A 154 -14.90 3.11 -6.86
N ARG A 155 -16.08 2.82 -6.29
CA ARG A 155 -17.36 2.84 -7.02
C ARG A 155 -17.76 4.25 -7.49
N GLN A 156 -17.38 5.27 -6.73
CA GLN A 156 -17.71 6.68 -7.02
C GLN A 156 -16.58 7.41 -7.75
N ARG A 157 -15.44 6.73 -7.95
CA ARG A 157 -14.26 7.35 -8.54
C ARG A 157 -14.54 7.72 -9.99
N THR A 158 -14.65 9.02 -10.25
CA THR A 158 -14.54 9.57 -11.59
C THR A 158 -13.05 9.75 -11.92
N PHE A 159 -12.72 9.92 -13.21
CA PHE A 159 -11.35 9.99 -13.71
C PHE A 159 -10.45 11.05 -13.03
N PHE A 160 -11.05 12.00 -12.30
CA PHE A 160 -10.36 13.14 -11.68
C PHE A 160 -10.22 13.10 -10.17
N GLN A 161 -10.64 12.03 -9.50
CA GLN A 161 -10.51 11.93 -8.04
C GLN A 161 -9.11 11.44 -7.67
N SER A 162 -8.44 12.22 -6.81
CA SER A 162 -7.09 11.95 -6.32
C SER A 162 -7.09 11.06 -5.07
N PHE A 163 -5.92 10.54 -4.70
CA PHE A 163 -5.69 9.88 -3.42
C PHE A 163 -6.08 10.78 -2.23
N ASP A 164 -5.90 12.09 -2.34
CA ASP A 164 -6.28 13.06 -1.30
C ASP A 164 -7.77 13.04 -1.01
N SER A 165 -8.61 12.84 -2.04
CA SER A 165 -10.06 12.71 -1.88
C SER A 165 -10.43 11.44 -1.11
N LEU A 166 -9.73 10.32 -1.37
CA LEU A 166 -9.87 9.10 -0.58
C LEU A 166 -9.47 9.35 0.87
N MET A 167 -8.30 9.96 1.11
CA MET A 167 -7.80 10.23 2.44
C MET A 167 -8.73 11.12 3.24
N THR A 168 -9.25 12.17 2.63
CA THR A 168 -10.26 13.04 3.27
C THR A 168 -11.48 12.23 3.71
N LYS A 169 -11.99 11.36 2.85
CA LYS A 169 -13.14 10.50 3.16
C LYS A 169 -12.85 9.51 4.29
N VAL A 170 -11.68 8.87 4.24
CA VAL A 170 -11.24 7.93 5.28
C VAL A 170 -11.14 8.64 6.63
N LEU A 171 -10.45 9.78 6.69
CA LEU A 171 -10.26 10.54 7.94
C LEU A 171 -11.57 11.03 8.55
N ILE A 172 -12.51 11.55 7.72
CA ILE A 172 -13.84 11.95 8.19
C ILE A 172 -14.61 10.76 8.77
N ARG A 173 -14.52 9.60 8.14
CA ARG A 173 -15.21 8.40 8.62
C ARG A 173 -14.60 7.89 9.94
N PHE A 174 -13.27 7.86 10.06
CA PHE A 174 -12.58 7.47 11.28
C PHE A 174 -12.84 8.45 12.43
N SER A 175 -12.94 9.75 12.18
CA SER A 175 -13.25 10.73 13.24
C SER A 175 -14.62 10.49 13.88
N LYS A 176 -15.59 9.97 13.12
CA LYS A 176 -16.91 9.57 13.65
C LYS A 176 -16.86 8.27 14.47
N TYR A 177 -15.81 7.50 14.33
CA TYR A 177 -15.60 6.26 15.09
C TYR A 177 -14.93 6.53 16.43
N SER A 178 -14.20 7.65 16.55
CA SER A 178 -13.46 8.04 17.76
C SER A 178 -14.23 8.97 18.68
N SER A 179 -15.43 9.40 18.28
CA SER A 179 -16.38 10.18 19.10
C SER A 179 -17.40 9.28 19.76
#